data_031a24b41f98f6b708b2ae50ed1852ca
#
_entry.id   031a24b41f98f6b708b2ae50ed1852ca
#
_cell.length_a   1.000
_cell.length_b   1.000
_cell.length_c   1.000
_cell.angle_alpha   90.00
_cell.angle_beta   90.00
_cell.angle_gamma   90.00
#
_symmetry.space_group_name_H-M   'P 1'
#
loop_
_entity.id
_entity.type
_entity.pdbx_description
1 polymer ?
#
loop_
_entity_poly.entity_id
_entity_poly.type
_entity_poly.pdbx_seq_one_letter_code
_entity_poly.pdbx_strand_id
1 'polypeptide(L)'
;VFKIDNPSNNYKNVVHAFFLSLAITIAEPSTILPLMVHHFSDSAVIVGLYVSLLRGGAIAVQLYAAFHAQTYKLVLPYLRKVFFFRFASWFFIGLSIYIFGISNPSLTLLGIGIGLFFFSFSAGFGAIYFKELQAKLFSKKYRGKTMANRQIASSIASIISGGVTGYVLSSFEAPMNYAYLFMLSSFIMGVGFVVFTTMDEPEKEKVAIKERSFREFMKNSISILKVDRRLRQQILVIFLGYSYFLSMPFVILNANRSFTLTGWMLGGFIVVQMIGSILGSTFFWRKIHDYEKMLSLSFLFAIVAFIVALFANNLYMYAIIFLLFGMAIDGFSIAGMNLVIEIAPEEKRPTYTALQTTLTSIGLFFPILGGVLLKYVSSYNFIYMLTIMLLCMGYYLSRKFEKRG
;
A
#
# COMPACT_ATOMS: atom_id res chain seq x y z
N VAL A 1 -18.78 -27.63 -10.35
CA VAL A 1 -18.77 -26.17 -10.46
C VAL A 1 -19.35 -25.60 -9.18
N PHE A 2 -18.54 -25.08 -8.27
CA PHE A 2 -19.03 -24.45 -7.03
C PHE A 2 -19.74 -23.15 -7.38
N LYS A 3 -21.05 -23.08 -7.12
CA LYS A 3 -21.87 -21.86 -7.30
C LYS A 3 -21.35 -20.78 -6.32
N ILE A 4 -20.99 -19.59 -6.82
CA ILE A 4 -20.70 -18.42 -5.99
C ILE A 4 -22.06 -17.89 -5.48
N ASP A 5 -22.17 -17.55 -4.18
CA ASP A 5 -23.43 -17.15 -3.55
C ASP A 5 -24.17 -16.03 -4.30
N ASN A 6 -23.42 -15.05 -4.84
CA ASN A 6 -23.95 -14.00 -5.72
C ASN A 6 -22.96 -13.73 -6.86
N PRO A 7 -23.16 -14.35 -8.07
CA PRO A 7 -22.28 -14.15 -9.20
C PRO A 7 -22.19 -12.69 -9.67
N SER A 8 -23.27 -11.92 -9.58
CA SER A 8 -23.30 -10.49 -9.97
C SER A 8 -22.40 -9.67 -9.04
N ASN A 9 -22.51 -9.83 -7.73
CA ASN A 9 -21.66 -9.13 -6.77
C ASN A 9 -20.19 -9.55 -6.91
N ASN A 10 -19.91 -10.83 -7.22
CA ASN A 10 -18.53 -11.27 -7.49
C ASN A 10 -17.95 -10.60 -8.73
N TYR A 11 -18.72 -10.52 -9.82
CA TYR A 11 -18.29 -9.82 -11.04
C TYR A 11 -17.98 -8.34 -10.75
N LYS A 12 -18.91 -7.62 -10.12
CA LYS A 12 -18.73 -6.21 -9.73
C LYS A 12 -17.50 -6.01 -8.84
N ASN A 13 -17.24 -6.97 -7.92
CA ASN A 13 -16.09 -6.96 -7.03
C ASN A 13 -14.76 -7.13 -7.79
N VAL A 14 -14.72 -7.99 -8.79
CA VAL A 14 -13.54 -8.24 -9.64
C VAL A 14 -13.27 -7.04 -10.56
N VAL A 15 -14.32 -6.50 -11.20
CA VAL A 15 -14.21 -5.31 -12.06
C VAL A 15 -13.70 -4.11 -11.28
N HIS A 16 -14.22 -3.88 -10.05
CA HIS A 16 -13.70 -2.84 -9.17
C HIS A 16 -12.21 -3.05 -8.87
N ALA A 17 -11.79 -4.28 -8.59
CA ALA A 17 -10.38 -4.58 -8.30
C ALA A 17 -9.48 -4.26 -9.50
N PHE A 18 -9.92 -4.62 -10.70
CA PHE A 18 -9.20 -4.31 -11.94
C PHE A 18 -9.00 -2.81 -12.12
N PHE A 19 -10.09 -2.03 -12.13
CA PHE A 19 -10.01 -0.59 -12.35
C PHE A 19 -9.30 0.16 -11.22
N LEU A 20 -9.47 -0.28 -9.98
CA LEU A 20 -8.78 0.32 -8.84
C LEU A 20 -7.26 0.09 -8.92
N SER A 21 -6.83 -1.13 -9.24
CA SER A 21 -5.40 -1.45 -9.36
C SER A 21 -4.77 -0.76 -10.57
N LEU A 22 -5.47 -0.73 -11.70
CA LEU A 22 -5.03 0.02 -12.89
C LEU A 22 -4.76 1.49 -12.53
N ALA A 23 -5.67 2.12 -11.80
CA ALA A 23 -5.56 3.51 -11.40
C ALA A 23 -4.45 3.76 -10.37
N ILE A 24 -4.38 2.97 -9.29
CA ILE A 24 -3.44 3.24 -8.18
C ILE A 24 -2.00 2.97 -8.59
N THR A 25 -1.75 1.99 -9.47
CA THR A 25 -0.39 1.65 -9.91
C THR A 25 0.26 2.79 -10.71
N ILE A 26 -0.51 3.72 -11.27
CA ILE A 26 0.01 4.92 -11.93
C ILE A 26 0.82 5.81 -10.97
N ALA A 27 0.44 5.90 -9.70
CA ALA A 27 1.16 6.68 -8.69
C ALA A 27 2.06 5.79 -7.81
N GLU A 28 2.68 4.78 -8.41
CA GLU A 28 3.53 3.83 -7.67
C GLU A 28 4.55 4.56 -6.78
N PRO A 29 4.54 4.32 -5.44
CA PRO A 29 5.39 5.05 -4.48
C PRO A 29 6.88 4.82 -4.66
N SER A 30 7.28 3.76 -5.37
CA SER A 30 8.68 3.43 -5.62
C SER A 30 9.25 4.08 -6.88
N THR A 31 8.39 4.56 -7.79
CA THR A 31 8.79 5.07 -9.11
C THR A 31 8.20 6.43 -9.44
N ILE A 32 6.91 6.51 -9.70
CA ILE A 32 6.27 7.70 -10.28
C ILE A 32 6.14 8.84 -9.27
N LEU A 33 5.62 8.54 -8.06
CA LEU A 33 5.38 9.58 -7.06
C LEU A 33 6.68 10.30 -6.63
N PRO A 34 7.81 9.61 -6.35
CA PRO A 34 9.07 10.27 -6.02
C PRO A 34 9.57 11.19 -7.14
N LEU A 35 9.52 10.75 -8.40
CA LEU A 35 9.97 11.54 -9.54
C LEU A 35 9.06 12.74 -9.80
N MET A 36 7.75 12.59 -9.70
CA MET A 36 6.80 13.69 -9.83
C MET A 36 7.07 14.76 -8.78
N VAL A 37 7.23 14.38 -7.52
CA VAL A 37 7.52 15.34 -6.45
C VAL A 37 8.89 15.98 -6.62
N HIS A 38 9.89 15.21 -7.03
CA HIS A 38 11.25 15.70 -7.31
C HIS A 38 11.28 16.71 -8.46
N HIS A 39 10.40 16.58 -9.44
CA HIS A 39 10.25 17.57 -10.52
C HIS A 39 9.91 18.98 -10.00
N PHE A 40 9.15 19.09 -8.90
CA PHE A 40 8.75 20.36 -8.30
C PHE A 40 9.63 20.78 -7.12
N SER A 41 10.45 19.88 -6.56
CA SER A 41 11.33 20.17 -5.42
C SER A 41 12.50 19.21 -5.36
N ASP A 42 13.72 19.76 -5.35
CA ASP A 42 14.96 18.99 -5.16
C ASP A 42 15.11 18.41 -3.74
N SER A 43 14.20 18.75 -2.82
CA SER A 43 14.28 18.31 -1.44
C SER A 43 13.85 16.85 -1.26
N ALA A 44 14.82 15.99 -0.93
CA ALA A 44 14.55 14.59 -0.57
C ALA A 44 13.57 14.46 0.63
N VAL A 45 13.55 15.45 1.54
CA VAL A 45 12.59 15.49 2.67
C VAL A 45 11.17 15.64 2.17
N ILE A 46 10.95 16.51 1.19
CA ILE A 46 9.64 16.72 0.57
C ILE A 46 9.21 15.45 -0.17
N VAL A 47 10.09 14.82 -0.94
CA VAL A 47 9.80 13.52 -1.57
C VAL A 47 9.36 12.49 -0.52
N GLY A 48 10.14 12.32 0.55
CA GLY A 48 9.81 11.39 1.62
C GLY A 48 8.48 11.71 2.31
N LEU A 49 8.16 12.99 2.54
CA LEU A 49 6.89 13.44 3.10
C LEU A 49 5.71 13.02 2.22
N TYR A 50 5.78 13.24 0.92
CA TYR A 50 4.67 12.96 0.00
C TYR A 50 4.43 11.45 -0.18
N VAL A 51 5.50 10.66 -0.23
CA VAL A 51 5.39 9.19 -0.22
C VAL A 51 4.75 8.70 1.08
N SER A 52 5.10 9.31 2.21
CA SER A 52 4.47 9.00 3.51
C SER A 52 2.99 9.42 3.55
N LEU A 53 2.62 10.58 2.98
CA LEU A 53 1.23 11.06 2.92
C LEU A 53 0.32 10.10 2.13
N LEU A 54 0.80 9.48 1.06
CA LEU A 54 0.02 8.54 0.26
C LEU A 54 -0.57 7.38 1.09
N ARG A 55 0.06 7.03 2.20
CA ARG A 55 -0.36 5.91 3.07
C ARG A 55 -0.66 6.34 4.50
N GLY A 56 0.00 7.38 5.00
CA GLY A 56 -0.04 7.80 6.39
C GLY A 56 -1.39 8.38 6.85
N GLY A 57 -2.12 9.06 5.97
CA GLY A 57 -3.40 9.66 6.31
C GLY A 57 -4.47 8.64 6.77
N ALA A 58 -4.39 7.40 6.29
CA ALA A 58 -5.31 6.33 6.67
C ALA A 58 -5.22 5.97 8.16
N ILE A 59 -4.03 6.09 8.76
CA ILE A 59 -3.77 5.69 10.15
C ILE A 59 -4.66 6.45 11.13
N ALA A 60 -4.82 7.74 10.92
CA ALA A 60 -5.55 8.63 11.82
C ALA A 60 -7.02 8.23 12.02
N VAL A 61 -7.62 7.53 11.04
CA VAL A 61 -9.06 7.28 11.01
C VAL A 61 -9.47 5.82 11.08
N GLN A 62 -8.55 4.86 10.90
CA GLN A 62 -8.92 3.44 10.86
C GLN A 62 -9.59 2.95 12.14
N LEU A 63 -9.05 3.31 13.30
CA LEU A 63 -9.63 2.94 14.61
C LEU A 63 -11.00 3.59 14.82
N TYR A 64 -11.13 4.87 14.44
CA TYR A 64 -12.41 5.58 14.50
C TYR A 64 -13.46 4.97 13.56
N ALA A 65 -13.06 4.65 12.33
CA ALA A 65 -13.91 3.98 11.35
C ALA A 65 -14.38 2.60 11.85
N ALA A 66 -13.47 1.81 12.44
CA ALA A 66 -13.79 0.50 12.99
C ALA A 66 -14.82 0.60 14.15
N PHE A 67 -14.60 1.56 15.06
CA PHE A 67 -15.50 1.79 16.19
C PHE A 67 -16.93 2.16 15.74
N HIS A 68 -17.08 2.96 14.68
CA HIS A 68 -18.39 3.37 14.17
C HIS A 68 -19.04 2.34 13.23
N ALA A 69 -18.26 1.63 12.41
CA ALA A 69 -18.78 0.66 11.43
C ALA A 69 -19.59 -0.48 12.08
N GLN A 70 -19.32 -0.82 13.35
CA GLN A 70 -20.04 -1.85 14.09
C GLN A 70 -21.55 -1.59 14.17
N THR A 71 -21.95 -0.32 14.18
CA THR A 71 -23.35 0.12 14.35
C THR A 71 -24.11 0.30 13.03
N TYR A 72 -23.47 0.14 11.88
CA TYR A 72 -24.11 0.38 10.59
C TYR A 72 -24.88 -0.84 10.09
N LYS A 73 -26.18 -0.65 9.81
CA LYS A 73 -27.00 -1.67 9.12
C LYS A 73 -26.54 -1.86 7.66
N LEU A 74 -26.28 -0.75 6.97
CA LEU A 74 -25.75 -0.70 5.60
C LEU A 74 -24.45 0.08 5.59
N VAL A 75 -23.43 -0.45 4.93
CA VAL A 75 -22.09 0.13 4.84
C VAL A 75 -21.87 0.80 3.48
N LEU A 76 -22.53 0.30 2.44
CA LEU A 76 -22.39 0.78 1.06
C LEU A 76 -22.66 2.28 0.90
N PRO A 77 -23.66 2.91 1.56
CA PRO A 77 -23.86 4.36 1.46
C PRO A 77 -22.67 5.19 1.96
N TYR A 78 -21.99 4.73 3.01
CA TYR A 78 -20.78 5.37 3.52
C TYR A 78 -19.59 5.14 2.60
N LEU A 79 -19.49 3.94 2.03
CA LEU A 79 -18.44 3.62 1.07
C LEU A 79 -18.57 4.43 -0.22
N ARG A 80 -19.79 4.75 -0.68
CA ARG A 80 -20.03 5.67 -1.81
C ARG A 80 -19.41 7.04 -1.56
N LYS A 81 -19.58 7.61 -0.36
CA LYS A 81 -18.94 8.88 0.03
C LYS A 81 -17.43 8.78 0.00
N VAL A 82 -16.86 7.71 0.56
CA VAL A 82 -15.42 7.46 0.53
C VAL A 82 -14.90 7.39 -0.90
N PHE A 83 -15.58 6.69 -1.78
CA PHE A 83 -15.19 6.56 -3.19
C PHE A 83 -15.23 7.90 -3.92
N PHE A 84 -16.25 8.72 -3.67
CA PHE A 84 -16.31 10.08 -4.22
C PHE A 84 -15.12 10.92 -3.75
N PHE A 85 -14.81 10.92 -2.45
CA PHE A 85 -13.67 11.66 -1.92
C PHE A 85 -12.34 11.16 -2.48
N ARG A 86 -12.18 9.87 -2.69
CA ARG A 86 -10.97 9.30 -3.31
C ARG A 86 -10.83 9.73 -4.77
N PHE A 87 -11.90 9.65 -5.54
CA PHE A 87 -11.94 10.14 -6.92
C PHE A 87 -11.58 11.63 -6.98
N ALA A 88 -12.29 12.46 -6.19
CA ALA A 88 -12.09 13.89 -6.16
C ALA A 88 -10.67 14.29 -5.74
N SER A 89 -10.10 13.64 -4.72
CA SER A 89 -8.74 13.89 -4.27
C SER A 89 -7.69 13.56 -5.33
N TRP A 90 -7.87 12.45 -6.04
CA TRP A 90 -6.96 12.01 -7.10
C TRP A 90 -7.04 12.91 -8.33
N PHE A 91 -8.27 13.29 -8.72
CA PHE A 91 -8.50 14.27 -9.77
C PHE A 91 -7.94 15.64 -9.41
N PHE A 92 -8.09 16.07 -8.15
CA PHE A 92 -7.55 17.33 -7.65
C PHE A 92 -6.02 17.39 -7.73
N ILE A 93 -5.30 16.29 -7.54
CA ILE A 93 -3.85 16.24 -7.77
C ILE A 93 -3.54 16.58 -9.23
N GLY A 94 -4.16 15.88 -10.18
CA GLY A 94 -3.96 16.14 -11.60
C GLY A 94 -4.33 17.57 -11.99
N LEU A 95 -5.45 18.07 -11.49
CA LEU A 95 -5.92 19.45 -11.76
C LEU A 95 -4.95 20.50 -11.18
N SER A 96 -4.40 20.27 -9.97
CA SER A 96 -3.41 21.17 -9.37
C SER A 96 -2.13 21.24 -10.20
N ILE A 97 -1.67 20.11 -10.72
CA ILE A 97 -0.51 20.06 -11.61
C ILE A 97 -0.84 20.76 -12.94
N TYR A 98 -2.02 20.53 -13.50
CA TYR A 98 -2.44 21.13 -14.76
C TYR A 98 -2.50 22.67 -14.68
N ILE A 99 -3.05 23.23 -13.59
CA ILE A 99 -3.22 24.67 -13.43
C ILE A 99 -1.92 25.37 -13.01
N PHE A 100 -1.19 24.79 -12.05
CA PHE A 100 -0.07 25.46 -11.40
C PHE A 100 1.30 24.88 -11.77
N GLY A 101 1.37 23.71 -12.43
CA GLY A 101 2.60 22.95 -12.62
C GLY A 101 3.71 23.70 -13.33
N ILE A 102 3.38 24.56 -14.29
CA ILE A 102 4.34 25.40 -15.01
C ILE A 102 4.62 26.72 -14.26
N SER A 103 3.57 27.31 -13.66
CA SER A 103 3.62 28.69 -13.17
C SER A 103 4.05 28.79 -11.68
N ASN A 104 3.70 27.79 -10.86
CA ASN A 104 3.91 27.88 -9.41
C ASN A 104 4.17 26.50 -8.77
N PRO A 105 5.44 26.05 -8.68
CA PRO A 105 5.79 24.77 -8.08
C PRO A 105 5.31 24.62 -6.62
N SER A 106 5.31 25.71 -5.84
CA SER A 106 4.90 25.66 -4.43
C SER A 106 3.40 25.39 -4.27
N LEU A 107 2.54 26.05 -5.07
CA LEU A 107 1.09 25.76 -5.09
C LEU A 107 0.80 24.38 -5.64
N THR A 108 1.56 23.91 -6.63
CA THR A 108 1.47 22.57 -7.15
C THR A 108 1.75 21.53 -6.06
N LEU A 109 2.85 21.69 -5.35
CA LEU A 109 3.19 20.81 -4.23
C LEU A 109 2.10 20.84 -3.15
N LEU A 110 1.63 22.02 -2.76
CA LEU A 110 0.54 22.12 -1.79
C LEU A 110 -0.71 21.34 -2.25
N GLY A 111 -1.11 21.48 -3.50
CA GLY A 111 -2.24 20.76 -4.09
C GLY A 111 -2.02 19.24 -4.10
N ILE A 112 -0.84 18.78 -4.51
CA ILE A 112 -0.46 17.35 -4.46
C ILE A 112 -0.55 16.84 -3.01
N GLY A 113 0.04 17.56 -2.05
CA GLY A 113 0.05 17.17 -0.64
C GLY A 113 -1.36 17.05 -0.05
N ILE A 114 -2.23 18.04 -0.31
CA ILE A 114 -3.64 18.02 0.10
C ILE A 114 -4.36 16.83 -0.54
N GLY A 115 -4.20 16.62 -1.84
CA GLY A 115 -4.82 15.50 -2.54
C GLY A 115 -4.38 14.14 -2.01
N LEU A 116 -3.09 13.92 -1.80
CA LEU A 116 -2.55 12.67 -1.23
C LEU A 116 -3.06 12.43 0.19
N PHE A 117 -3.10 13.48 1.03
CA PHE A 117 -3.62 13.37 2.39
C PHE A 117 -5.08 12.92 2.39
N PHE A 118 -5.97 13.61 1.66
CA PHE A 118 -7.40 13.26 1.63
C PHE A 118 -7.65 11.92 0.94
N PHE A 119 -6.88 11.57 -0.09
CA PHE A 119 -6.93 10.24 -0.70
C PHE A 119 -6.61 9.15 0.31
N SER A 120 -5.53 9.30 1.07
CA SER A 120 -5.10 8.35 2.10
C SER A 120 -6.06 8.33 3.30
N PHE A 121 -6.49 9.51 3.76
CA PHE A 121 -7.46 9.66 4.86
C PHE A 121 -8.76 8.91 4.55
N SER A 122 -9.34 9.13 3.37
CA SER A 122 -10.55 8.44 2.93
C SER A 122 -10.33 6.93 2.75
N ALA A 123 -9.12 6.50 2.35
CA ALA A 123 -8.78 5.09 2.25
C ALA A 123 -8.82 4.37 3.62
N GLY A 124 -8.54 5.07 4.71
CA GLY A 124 -8.64 4.52 6.06
C GLY A 124 -10.07 4.09 6.42
N PHE A 125 -11.07 4.91 6.11
CA PHE A 125 -12.48 4.52 6.21
C PHE A 125 -12.83 3.40 5.23
N GLY A 126 -12.38 3.54 3.97
CA GLY A 126 -12.67 2.59 2.91
C GLY A 126 -12.19 1.18 3.23
N ALA A 127 -11.02 1.02 3.84
CA ALA A 127 -10.48 -0.28 4.21
C ALA A 127 -11.38 -1.04 5.21
N ILE A 128 -11.96 -0.33 6.18
CA ILE A 128 -12.87 -0.91 7.18
C ILE A 128 -14.21 -1.26 6.54
N TYR A 129 -14.81 -0.31 5.84
CA TYR A 129 -16.12 -0.50 5.19
C TYR A 129 -16.06 -1.59 4.12
N PHE A 130 -14.97 -1.64 3.35
CA PHE A 130 -14.75 -2.69 2.36
C PHE A 130 -14.70 -4.09 3.01
N LYS A 131 -13.92 -4.27 4.07
CA LYS A 131 -13.83 -5.56 4.80
C LYS A 131 -15.19 -6.00 5.33
N GLU A 132 -15.94 -5.08 5.91
CA GLU A 132 -17.27 -5.33 6.44
C GLU A 132 -18.24 -5.77 5.32
N LEU A 133 -18.22 -5.04 4.19
CA LEU A 133 -19.06 -5.36 3.05
C LEU A 133 -18.70 -6.73 2.44
N GLN A 134 -17.41 -7.06 2.30
CA GLN A 134 -16.97 -8.38 1.83
C GLN A 134 -17.45 -9.50 2.75
N ALA A 135 -17.49 -9.25 4.08
CA ALA A 135 -17.99 -10.22 5.04
C ALA A 135 -19.50 -10.47 4.92
N LYS A 136 -20.27 -9.44 4.54
CA LYS A 136 -21.72 -9.51 4.34
C LYS A 136 -22.11 -10.14 2.99
N LEU A 137 -21.37 -9.78 1.93
CA LEU A 137 -21.71 -10.19 0.56
C LEU A 137 -21.33 -11.62 0.23
N PHE A 138 -20.29 -12.17 0.88
CA PHE A 138 -19.73 -13.46 0.53
C PHE A 138 -19.62 -14.36 1.75
N SER A 139 -20.19 -15.56 1.67
CA SER A 139 -20.10 -16.57 2.72
C SER A 139 -18.62 -16.95 2.95
N LYS A 140 -18.32 -17.44 4.16
CA LYS A 140 -16.96 -17.86 4.56
C LYS A 140 -16.34 -18.83 3.55
N LYS A 141 -17.16 -19.72 2.95
CA LYS A 141 -16.73 -20.72 1.95
C LYS A 141 -16.25 -20.10 0.64
N TYR A 142 -16.91 -19.03 0.16
CA TYR A 142 -16.65 -18.45 -1.16
C TYR A 142 -15.77 -17.19 -1.11
N ARG A 143 -15.59 -16.59 0.06
CA ARG A 143 -14.81 -15.36 0.24
C ARG A 143 -13.37 -15.50 -0.27
N GLY A 144 -12.71 -16.62 0.03
CA GLY A 144 -11.35 -16.89 -0.45
C GLY A 144 -11.27 -16.91 -1.98
N LYS A 145 -12.22 -17.57 -2.66
CA LYS A 145 -12.28 -17.64 -4.13
C LYS A 145 -12.51 -16.27 -4.75
N THR A 146 -13.43 -15.49 -4.18
CA THR A 146 -13.72 -14.12 -4.62
C THR A 146 -12.50 -13.20 -4.49
N MET A 147 -11.77 -13.32 -3.38
CA MET A 147 -10.54 -12.56 -3.16
C MET A 147 -9.42 -12.98 -4.12
N ALA A 148 -9.30 -14.28 -4.44
CA ALA A 148 -8.35 -14.75 -5.44
C ALA A 148 -8.67 -14.20 -6.85
N ASN A 149 -9.94 -14.18 -7.25
CA ASN A 149 -10.35 -13.57 -8.52
C ASN A 149 -10.02 -12.06 -8.57
N ARG A 150 -10.24 -11.33 -7.47
CA ARG A 150 -9.82 -9.94 -7.34
C ARG A 150 -8.32 -9.77 -7.54
N GLN A 151 -7.51 -10.62 -6.89
CA GLN A 151 -6.05 -10.53 -6.95
C GLN A 151 -5.54 -10.76 -8.37
N ILE A 152 -6.08 -11.76 -9.09
CA ILE A 152 -5.73 -12.02 -10.50
C ILE A 152 -6.05 -10.78 -11.35
N ALA A 153 -7.26 -10.23 -11.24
CA ALA A 153 -7.66 -9.03 -11.97
C ALA A 153 -6.78 -7.82 -11.65
N SER A 154 -6.43 -7.64 -10.37
CA SER A 154 -5.52 -6.59 -9.91
C SER A 154 -4.12 -6.72 -10.51
N SER A 155 -3.57 -7.94 -10.55
CA SER A 155 -2.23 -8.19 -11.11
C SER A 155 -2.18 -7.88 -12.62
N ILE A 156 -3.19 -8.32 -13.37
CA ILE A 156 -3.31 -8.01 -14.81
C ILE A 156 -3.40 -6.49 -15.02
N ALA A 157 -4.26 -5.82 -14.26
CA ALA A 157 -4.45 -4.38 -14.33
C ALA A 157 -3.18 -3.60 -14.03
N SER A 158 -2.40 -4.04 -13.03
CA SER A 158 -1.14 -3.39 -12.65
C SER A 158 -0.07 -3.50 -13.74
N ILE A 159 0.00 -4.61 -14.47
CA ILE A 159 0.88 -4.76 -15.64
C ILE A 159 0.46 -3.79 -16.75
N ILE A 160 -0.84 -3.73 -17.06
CA ILE A 160 -1.39 -2.79 -18.07
C ILE A 160 -1.08 -1.35 -17.65
N SER A 161 -1.19 -1.02 -16.37
CA SER A 161 -0.86 0.31 -15.84
C SER A 161 0.56 0.74 -16.16
N GLY A 162 1.54 -0.17 -16.06
CA GLY A 162 2.93 0.13 -16.44
C GLY A 162 3.06 0.58 -17.91
N GLY A 163 2.35 -0.10 -18.82
CA GLY A 163 2.29 0.28 -20.24
C GLY A 163 1.61 1.64 -20.45
N VAL A 164 0.46 1.89 -19.81
CA VAL A 164 -0.26 3.18 -19.88
C VAL A 164 0.62 4.31 -19.33
N THR A 165 1.27 4.09 -18.19
CA THR A 165 2.18 5.07 -17.57
C THR A 165 3.35 5.38 -18.49
N GLY A 166 3.99 4.35 -19.05
CA GLY A 166 5.09 4.50 -19.99
C GLY A 166 4.69 5.31 -21.23
N TYR A 167 3.54 5.01 -21.80
CA TYR A 167 3.00 5.74 -22.96
C TYR A 167 2.75 7.22 -22.64
N VAL A 168 2.02 7.52 -21.57
CA VAL A 168 1.69 8.92 -21.22
C VAL A 168 2.94 9.73 -20.90
N LEU A 169 3.87 9.16 -20.12
CA LEU A 169 5.13 9.84 -19.76
C LEU A 169 6.05 10.07 -20.96
N SER A 170 5.95 9.25 -22.00
CA SER A 170 6.75 9.42 -23.23
C SER A 170 6.06 10.31 -24.28
N SER A 171 4.74 10.47 -24.22
CA SER A 171 3.96 11.23 -25.20
C SER A 171 3.82 12.71 -24.83
N PHE A 172 3.97 13.05 -23.57
CA PHE A 172 3.81 14.41 -23.06
C PHE A 172 5.00 14.82 -22.21
N GLU A 173 5.34 16.11 -22.25
CA GLU A 173 6.42 16.66 -21.42
C GLU A 173 5.97 16.92 -19.97
N ALA A 174 6.92 16.84 -19.04
CA ALA A 174 6.67 17.24 -17.67
C ALA A 174 6.47 18.77 -17.57
N PRO A 175 5.55 19.24 -16.70
CA PRO A 175 4.77 18.47 -15.71
C PRO A 175 3.43 17.97 -16.24
N MET A 176 3.02 18.28 -17.48
CA MET A 176 1.71 17.94 -18.02
C MET A 176 1.47 16.42 -18.10
N ASN A 177 2.50 15.63 -18.36
CA ASN A 177 2.41 14.18 -18.34
C ASN A 177 1.91 13.63 -16.98
N TYR A 178 2.38 14.20 -15.86
CA TYR A 178 1.88 13.84 -14.52
C TYR A 178 0.43 14.29 -14.31
N ALA A 179 0.06 15.49 -14.79
CA ALA A 179 -1.32 15.97 -14.72
C ALA A 179 -2.28 14.99 -15.42
N TYR A 180 -1.97 14.62 -16.66
CA TYR A 180 -2.78 13.68 -17.44
C TYR A 180 -2.84 12.28 -16.81
N LEU A 181 -1.72 11.78 -16.27
CA LEU A 181 -1.71 10.51 -15.55
C LEU A 181 -2.70 10.50 -14.39
N PHE A 182 -2.68 11.52 -13.52
CA PHE A 182 -3.56 11.55 -12.35
C PHE A 182 -5.02 11.78 -12.73
N MET A 183 -5.30 12.63 -13.72
CA MET A 183 -6.65 12.81 -14.24
C MET A 183 -7.20 11.51 -14.86
N LEU A 184 -6.45 10.89 -15.78
CA LEU A 184 -6.82 9.63 -16.40
C LEU A 184 -7.05 8.54 -15.34
N SER A 185 -6.13 8.42 -14.40
CA SER A 185 -6.22 7.49 -13.28
C SER A 185 -7.47 7.70 -12.44
N SER A 186 -7.86 8.96 -12.16
CA SER A 186 -9.07 9.25 -11.40
C SER A 186 -10.33 8.78 -12.12
N PHE A 187 -10.44 9.00 -13.43
CA PHE A 187 -11.58 8.52 -14.22
C PHE A 187 -11.63 6.98 -14.28
N ILE A 188 -10.49 6.33 -14.49
CA ILE A 188 -10.38 4.87 -14.44
C ILE A 188 -10.86 4.33 -13.09
N MET A 189 -10.39 4.93 -11.99
CA MET A 189 -10.81 4.59 -10.62
C MET A 189 -12.31 4.82 -10.42
N GLY A 190 -12.83 5.93 -10.95
CA GLY A 190 -14.24 6.28 -10.91
C GLY A 190 -15.15 5.22 -11.53
N VAL A 191 -14.77 4.65 -12.67
CA VAL A 191 -15.49 3.53 -13.29
C VAL A 191 -15.58 2.35 -12.32
N GLY A 192 -14.46 1.95 -11.73
CA GLY A 192 -14.44 0.86 -10.74
C GLY A 192 -15.31 1.15 -9.52
N PHE A 193 -15.30 2.39 -9.03
CA PHE A 193 -16.14 2.82 -7.90
C PHE A 193 -17.62 2.79 -8.23
N VAL A 194 -18.02 3.30 -9.40
CA VAL A 194 -19.43 3.26 -9.84
C VAL A 194 -19.91 1.81 -9.92
N VAL A 195 -19.18 0.91 -10.58
CA VAL A 195 -19.53 -0.51 -10.66
C VAL A 195 -19.67 -1.13 -9.26
N PHE A 196 -18.76 -0.85 -8.34
CA PHE A 196 -18.83 -1.39 -6.99
C PHE A 196 -20.06 -0.89 -6.22
N THR A 197 -20.45 0.36 -6.39
CA THR A 197 -21.60 0.95 -5.69
C THR A 197 -22.96 0.39 -6.14
N THR A 198 -22.99 -0.37 -7.23
CA THR A 198 -24.21 -1.07 -7.70
C THR A 198 -24.39 -2.46 -7.07
N MET A 199 -23.53 -2.86 -6.12
CA MET A 199 -23.71 -4.13 -5.39
C MET A 199 -24.96 -4.13 -4.55
N ASP A 200 -25.55 -5.32 -4.44
CA ASP A 200 -26.71 -5.56 -3.60
C ASP A 200 -26.25 -5.94 -2.18
N GLU A 201 -26.34 -4.98 -1.24
CA GLU A 201 -25.95 -5.18 0.15
C GLU A 201 -27.13 -5.64 0.99
N PRO A 202 -27.11 -6.83 1.64
CA PRO A 202 -28.14 -7.24 2.58
C PRO A 202 -28.04 -6.41 3.87
N GLU A 203 -29.20 -6.07 4.46
CA GLU A 203 -29.24 -5.45 5.78
C GLU A 203 -28.75 -6.42 6.87
N LYS A 204 -28.06 -5.89 7.88
CA LYS A 204 -27.75 -6.67 9.09
C LYS A 204 -28.99 -6.84 9.92
N GLU A 205 -29.34 -8.10 10.24
CA GLU A 205 -30.43 -8.41 11.18
C GLU A 205 -30.12 -7.94 12.61
N LYS A 206 -28.86 -8.09 13.04
CA LYS A 206 -28.38 -7.66 14.35
C LYS A 206 -27.18 -6.75 14.20
N VAL A 207 -27.23 -5.60 14.84
CA VAL A 207 -26.12 -4.65 14.95
C VAL A 207 -25.44 -4.89 16.28
N ALA A 208 -24.10 -4.89 16.29
CA ALA A 208 -23.35 -5.06 17.52
C ALA A 208 -23.64 -3.93 18.52
N ILE A 209 -23.72 -4.29 19.81
CA ILE A 209 -23.81 -3.30 20.88
C ILE A 209 -22.47 -2.56 20.91
N LYS A 210 -22.51 -1.24 20.72
CA LYS A 210 -21.34 -0.39 20.72
C LYS A 210 -20.66 -0.43 22.10
N GLU A 211 -19.35 -0.62 22.14
CA GLU A 211 -18.59 -0.43 23.37
C GLU A 211 -18.85 0.98 23.95
N ARG A 212 -18.96 1.08 25.27
CA ARG A 212 -19.41 2.31 25.97
C ARG A 212 -18.55 3.53 25.64
N SER A 213 -17.25 3.34 25.37
CA SER A 213 -16.36 4.45 25.02
C SER A 213 -15.14 3.99 24.22
N PHE A 214 -14.70 4.83 23.27
CA PHE A 214 -13.44 4.64 22.53
C PHE A 214 -12.21 4.59 23.46
N ARG A 215 -12.26 5.32 24.59
CA ARG A 215 -11.20 5.31 25.61
C ARG A 215 -11.05 3.95 26.28
N GLU A 216 -12.17 3.28 26.58
CA GLU A 216 -12.16 1.93 27.18
C GLU A 216 -11.59 0.91 26.22
N PHE A 217 -12.00 0.95 24.95
CA PHE A 217 -11.42 0.15 23.88
C PHE A 217 -9.90 0.31 23.80
N MET A 218 -9.38 1.55 23.82
CA MET A 218 -7.94 1.83 23.79
C MET A 218 -7.23 1.29 25.03
N LYS A 219 -7.82 1.44 26.23
CA LYS A 219 -7.22 0.93 27.49
C LYS A 219 -7.10 -0.59 27.47
N ASN A 220 -8.13 -1.29 27.03
CA ASN A 220 -8.15 -2.74 26.88
C ASN A 220 -7.10 -3.21 25.84
N SER A 221 -6.99 -2.50 24.73
CA SER A 221 -5.99 -2.77 23.70
C SER A 221 -4.55 -2.66 24.22
N ILE A 222 -4.25 -1.60 24.98
CA ILE A 222 -2.92 -1.40 25.58
C ILE A 222 -2.60 -2.50 26.62
N SER A 223 -3.60 -2.98 27.37
CA SER A 223 -3.41 -4.07 28.33
C SER A 223 -2.96 -5.37 27.64
N ILE A 224 -3.49 -5.68 26.47
CA ILE A 224 -3.09 -6.83 25.65
C ILE A 224 -1.60 -6.75 25.29
N LEU A 225 -1.15 -5.56 24.84
CA LEU A 225 0.27 -5.35 24.50
C LEU A 225 1.24 -5.61 25.68
N LYS A 226 0.81 -5.29 26.91
CA LYS A 226 1.64 -5.51 28.11
C LYS A 226 1.82 -7.00 28.41
N VAL A 227 0.81 -7.81 28.15
CA VAL A 227 0.78 -9.24 28.50
C VAL A 227 1.32 -10.12 27.36
N ASP A 228 0.92 -9.86 26.12
CA ASP A 228 1.25 -10.74 25.00
C ASP A 228 2.61 -10.41 24.39
N ARG A 229 3.63 -11.24 24.73
CA ARG A 229 5.00 -11.10 24.22
C ARG A 229 5.10 -11.40 22.72
N ARG A 230 4.35 -12.40 22.25
CA ARG A 230 4.39 -12.83 20.84
C ARG A 230 3.82 -11.74 19.92
N LEU A 231 2.74 -11.07 20.35
CA LEU A 231 2.19 -9.92 19.63
C LEU A 231 3.19 -8.76 19.56
N ARG A 232 3.86 -8.43 20.68
CA ARG A 232 4.90 -7.38 20.67
C ARG A 232 6.05 -7.70 19.71
N GLN A 233 6.51 -8.93 19.73
CA GLN A 233 7.57 -9.40 18.83
C GLN A 233 7.13 -9.29 17.37
N GLN A 234 5.91 -9.72 17.04
CA GLN A 234 5.34 -9.63 15.70
C GLN A 234 5.21 -8.18 15.23
N ILE A 235 4.73 -7.28 16.09
CA ILE A 235 4.64 -5.85 15.78
C ILE A 235 6.02 -5.27 15.49
N LEU A 236 7.02 -5.58 16.31
CA LEU A 236 8.39 -5.10 16.11
C LEU A 236 9.00 -5.61 14.80
N VAL A 237 8.81 -6.88 14.49
CA VAL A 237 9.33 -7.48 13.24
C VAL A 237 8.67 -6.84 12.01
N ILE A 238 7.34 -6.66 12.00
CA ILE A 238 6.65 -6.00 10.90
C ILE A 238 7.06 -4.53 10.80
N PHE A 239 7.22 -3.82 11.91
CA PHE A 239 7.73 -2.44 11.92
C PHE A 239 9.12 -2.35 11.28
N LEU A 240 10.04 -3.28 11.65
CA LEU A 240 11.35 -3.37 11.01
C LEU A 240 11.25 -3.77 9.54
N GLY A 241 10.25 -4.56 9.15
CA GLY A 241 9.94 -4.84 7.77
C GLY A 241 9.68 -3.55 6.96
N TYR A 242 8.93 -2.61 7.55
CA TYR A 242 8.66 -1.31 6.88
C TYR A 242 9.91 -0.44 6.71
N SER A 243 11.06 -0.80 7.29
CA SER A 243 12.31 -0.04 7.07
C SER A 243 12.75 0.02 5.60
N TYR A 244 12.27 -0.89 4.73
CA TYR A 244 12.52 -0.77 3.30
C TYR A 244 12.01 0.55 2.71
N PHE A 245 10.96 1.15 3.29
CA PHE A 245 10.46 2.46 2.88
C PHE A 245 11.46 3.60 3.14
N LEU A 246 12.42 3.43 4.04
CA LEU A 246 13.45 4.44 4.30
C LEU A 246 14.24 4.79 3.02
N SER A 247 14.48 3.80 2.16
CA SER A 247 15.32 3.94 0.97
C SER A 247 14.59 3.72 -0.35
N MET A 248 13.51 2.96 -0.37
CA MET A 248 12.83 2.55 -1.60
C MET A 248 12.44 3.72 -2.52
N PRO A 249 11.86 4.86 -2.03
CA PRO A 249 11.51 5.99 -2.90
C PRO A 249 12.73 6.67 -3.52
N PHE A 250 13.90 6.50 -2.92
CA PHE A 250 15.14 7.16 -3.35
C PHE A 250 15.94 6.30 -4.32
N VAL A 251 15.58 5.02 -4.52
CA VAL A 251 16.20 4.15 -5.53
C VAL A 251 15.97 4.70 -6.94
N ILE A 252 14.73 5.12 -7.25
CA ILE A 252 14.43 5.68 -8.57
C ILE A 252 15.07 7.05 -8.78
N LEU A 253 15.21 7.88 -7.73
CA LEU A 253 15.91 9.15 -7.80
C LEU A 253 17.40 8.95 -8.08
N ASN A 254 18.01 7.94 -7.45
CA ASN A 254 19.39 7.57 -7.72
C ASN A 254 19.58 7.07 -9.17
N ALA A 255 18.63 6.27 -9.66
CA ALA A 255 18.61 5.83 -11.07
C ALA A 255 18.48 7.03 -12.01
N ASN A 256 17.58 7.96 -11.75
CA ASN A 256 17.36 9.15 -12.59
C ASN A 256 18.55 10.10 -12.59
N ARG A 257 19.32 10.15 -11.50
CA ARG A 257 20.57 10.91 -11.42
C ARG A 257 21.66 10.29 -12.29
N SER A 258 21.71 8.97 -12.40
CA SER A 258 22.75 8.24 -13.13
C SER A 258 22.43 8.04 -14.61
N PHE A 259 21.12 8.00 -14.94
CA PHE A 259 20.59 7.71 -16.28
C PHE A 259 19.45 8.67 -16.60
N THR A 260 19.35 9.10 -17.85
CA THR A 260 18.15 9.83 -18.31
C THR A 260 17.01 8.85 -18.50
N LEU A 261 16.13 8.74 -17.49
CA LEU A 261 15.02 7.79 -17.54
C LEU A 261 13.90 8.27 -18.45
N THR A 262 13.58 7.45 -19.45
CA THR A 262 12.41 7.67 -20.30
C THR A 262 11.13 7.17 -19.65
N GLY A 263 9.97 7.65 -20.11
CA GLY A 263 8.67 7.16 -19.64
C GLY A 263 8.51 5.64 -19.80
N TRP A 264 9.01 5.06 -20.89
CA TRP A 264 8.98 3.61 -21.11
C TRP A 264 9.85 2.83 -20.12
N MET A 265 10.99 3.37 -19.70
CA MET A 265 11.83 2.74 -18.66
C MET A 265 11.08 2.76 -17.30
N LEU A 266 10.42 3.87 -16.98
CA LEU A 266 9.63 3.98 -15.74
C LEU A 266 8.45 3.02 -15.73
N GLY A 267 7.69 2.96 -16.84
CA GLY A 267 6.63 1.96 -17.02
C GLY A 267 7.17 0.53 -16.94
N GLY A 268 8.34 0.27 -17.53
CA GLY A 268 9.03 -1.01 -17.48
C GLY A 268 9.39 -1.43 -16.05
N PHE A 269 9.87 -0.53 -15.20
CA PHE A 269 10.14 -0.83 -13.79
C PHE A 269 8.87 -1.21 -13.02
N ILE A 270 7.74 -0.54 -13.30
CA ILE A 270 6.44 -0.93 -12.73
C ILE A 270 6.06 -2.36 -13.17
N VAL A 271 6.15 -2.66 -14.46
CA VAL A 271 5.86 -4.01 -14.99
C VAL A 271 6.74 -5.06 -14.33
N VAL A 272 8.04 -4.82 -14.25
CA VAL A 272 9.01 -5.75 -13.64
C VAL A 272 8.70 -5.96 -12.16
N GLN A 273 8.34 -4.90 -11.42
CA GLN A 273 7.91 -5.01 -10.02
C GLN A 273 6.64 -5.88 -9.88
N MET A 274 5.66 -5.71 -10.76
CA MET A 274 4.44 -6.53 -10.76
C MET A 274 4.73 -7.99 -11.16
N ILE A 275 5.64 -8.21 -12.09
CA ILE A 275 6.14 -9.57 -12.40
C ILE A 275 6.80 -10.18 -11.16
N GLY A 276 7.61 -9.43 -10.42
CA GLY A 276 8.20 -9.87 -9.15
C GLY A 276 7.13 -10.29 -8.13
N SER A 277 6.07 -9.50 -7.98
CA SER A 277 4.90 -9.81 -7.14
C SER A 277 4.24 -11.14 -7.53
N ILE A 278 3.99 -11.36 -8.83
CA ILE A 278 3.41 -12.60 -9.36
C ILE A 278 4.34 -13.79 -9.13
N LEU A 279 5.64 -13.65 -9.43
CA LEU A 279 6.63 -14.70 -9.20
C LEU A 279 6.75 -15.05 -7.71
N GLY A 280 6.79 -14.04 -6.85
CA GLY A 280 6.77 -14.21 -5.39
C GLY A 280 5.56 -15.02 -4.95
N SER A 281 4.37 -14.63 -5.38
CA SER A 281 3.11 -15.29 -5.03
C SER A 281 3.02 -16.71 -5.57
N THR A 282 3.46 -16.97 -6.80
CA THR A 282 3.33 -18.28 -7.47
C THR A 282 4.35 -19.28 -6.97
N PHE A 283 5.63 -18.89 -6.86
CA PHE A 283 6.72 -19.81 -6.57
C PHE A 283 7.05 -19.95 -5.10
N PHE A 284 6.81 -18.90 -4.30
CA PHE A 284 7.18 -18.86 -2.88
C PHE A 284 5.97 -18.84 -1.97
N TRP A 285 5.15 -17.79 -2.00
CA TRP A 285 4.13 -17.53 -0.99
C TRP A 285 3.02 -18.59 -0.99
N ARG A 286 2.65 -19.10 -2.14
CA ARG A 286 1.65 -20.18 -2.26
C ARG A 286 2.13 -21.51 -1.67
N LYS A 287 3.44 -21.76 -1.64
CA LYS A 287 4.04 -23.03 -1.18
C LYS A 287 4.45 -22.99 0.29
N ILE A 288 4.66 -21.79 0.85
CA ILE A 288 5.08 -21.62 2.23
C ILE A 288 3.84 -21.42 3.11
N HIS A 289 3.55 -22.40 3.95
CA HIS A 289 2.40 -22.35 4.88
C HIS A 289 2.79 -21.75 6.24
N ASP A 290 4.06 -21.59 6.51
CA ASP A 290 4.63 -21.01 7.72
C ASP A 290 4.87 -19.51 7.48
N TYR A 291 4.04 -18.67 8.11
CA TYR A 291 4.10 -17.22 7.92
C TYR A 291 5.37 -16.57 8.48
N GLU A 292 6.02 -17.21 9.46
CA GLU A 292 7.30 -16.76 10.03
C GLU A 292 8.43 -16.95 9.01
N LYS A 293 8.45 -18.11 8.31
CA LYS A 293 9.38 -18.36 7.20
C LYS A 293 9.10 -17.44 6.00
N MET A 294 7.82 -17.21 5.68
CA MET A 294 7.42 -16.27 4.63
C MET A 294 7.95 -14.88 4.92
N LEU A 295 7.79 -14.42 6.17
CA LEU A 295 8.29 -13.13 6.61
C LEU A 295 9.83 -13.05 6.53
N SER A 296 10.53 -14.10 7.00
CA SER A 296 12.00 -14.18 6.90
C SER A 296 12.49 -14.12 5.46
N LEU A 297 11.83 -14.82 4.53
CA LEU A 297 12.20 -14.79 3.12
C LEU A 297 11.93 -13.42 2.48
N SER A 298 10.86 -12.73 2.91
CA SER A 298 10.57 -11.36 2.46
C SER A 298 11.68 -10.38 2.87
N PHE A 299 12.22 -10.54 4.09
CA PHE A 299 13.40 -9.78 4.51
C PHE A 299 14.61 -10.06 3.61
N LEU A 300 14.87 -11.31 3.26
CA LEU A 300 15.99 -11.67 2.37
C LEU A 300 15.86 -11.02 1.00
N PHE A 301 14.68 -11.05 0.37
CA PHE A 301 14.46 -10.38 -0.90
C PHE A 301 14.70 -8.87 -0.80
N ALA A 302 14.22 -8.22 0.25
CA ALA A 302 14.44 -6.80 0.47
C ALA A 302 15.94 -6.47 0.72
N ILE A 303 16.63 -7.26 1.53
CA ILE A 303 18.08 -7.11 1.78
C ILE A 303 18.86 -7.25 0.48
N VAL A 304 18.60 -8.29 -0.31
CA VAL A 304 19.26 -8.51 -1.61
C VAL A 304 18.98 -7.35 -2.57
N ALA A 305 17.75 -6.82 -2.60
CA ALA A 305 17.42 -5.66 -3.42
C ALA A 305 18.31 -4.45 -3.09
N PHE A 306 18.51 -4.14 -1.80
CA PHE A 306 19.35 -3.01 -1.39
C PHE A 306 20.85 -3.31 -1.53
N ILE A 307 21.28 -4.57 -1.40
CA ILE A 307 22.67 -4.96 -1.75
C ILE A 307 22.91 -4.71 -3.23
N VAL A 308 21.99 -5.11 -4.12
CA VAL A 308 22.10 -4.81 -5.55
C VAL A 308 22.10 -3.30 -5.80
N ALA A 309 21.30 -2.53 -5.04
CA ALA A 309 21.24 -1.07 -5.16
C ALA A 309 22.56 -0.37 -4.81
N LEU A 310 23.36 -0.91 -3.87
CA LEU A 310 24.69 -0.39 -3.53
C LEU A 310 25.66 -0.43 -4.73
N PHE A 311 25.50 -1.40 -5.62
CA PHE A 311 26.40 -1.63 -6.76
C PHE A 311 25.73 -1.33 -8.11
N ALA A 312 24.50 -0.81 -8.11
CA ALA A 312 23.74 -0.57 -9.32
C ALA A 312 24.37 0.50 -10.20
N ASN A 313 24.85 0.08 -11.37
CA ASN A 313 25.53 0.91 -12.37
C ASN A 313 24.93 0.80 -13.78
N ASN A 314 23.83 0.07 -13.94
CA ASN A 314 23.10 -0.07 -15.19
C ASN A 314 21.60 -0.33 -14.95
N LEU A 315 20.79 -0.11 -15.98
CA LEU A 315 19.32 -0.23 -15.90
C LEU A 315 18.83 -1.65 -15.57
N TYR A 316 19.57 -2.69 -15.96
CA TYR A 316 19.19 -4.08 -15.64
C TYR A 316 19.27 -4.36 -14.15
N MET A 317 20.27 -3.80 -13.46
CA MET A 317 20.37 -3.92 -12.00
C MET A 317 19.18 -3.22 -11.31
N TYR A 318 18.76 -2.04 -11.79
CA TYR A 318 17.56 -1.39 -11.30
C TYR A 318 16.30 -2.23 -11.56
N ALA A 319 16.19 -2.87 -12.71
CA ALA A 319 15.08 -3.80 -12.98
C ALA A 319 15.06 -4.98 -11.98
N ILE A 320 16.22 -5.56 -11.66
CA ILE A 320 16.35 -6.61 -10.63
C ILE A 320 15.91 -6.10 -9.25
N ILE A 321 16.28 -4.87 -8.88
CA ILE A 321 15.86 -4.25 -7.62
C ILE A 321 14.32 -4.16 -7.54
N PHE A 322 13.66 -3.66 -8.59
CA PHE A 322 12.21 -3.56 -8.62
C PHE A 322 11.52 -4.92 -8.63
N LEU A 323 12.08 -5.92 -9.33
CA LEU A 323 11.59 -7.30 -9.29
C LEU A 323 11.62 -7.86 -7.85
N LEU A 324 12.74 -7.68 -7.15
CA LEU A 324 12.90 -8.12 -5.76
C LEU A 324 11.98 -7.35 -4.80
N PHE A 325 11.76 -6.05 -5.03
CA PHE A 325 10.77 -5.29 -4.25
C PHE A 325 9.36 -5.84 -4.43
N GLY A 326 8.97 -6.20 -5.65
CA GLY A 326 7.68 -6.85 -5.88
C GLY A 326 7.50 -8.12 -5.04
N MET A 327 8.50 -9.00 -5.04
CA MET A 327 8.50 -10.21 -4.21
C MET A 327 8.42 -9.88 -2.72
N ALA A 328 9.27 -8.98 -2.23
CA ALA A 328 9.37 -8.66 -0.80
C ALA A 328 8.10 -8.03 -0.24
N ILE A 329 7.53 -7.05 -0.93
CA ILE A 329 6.35 -6.28 -0.48
C ILE A 329 5.14 -7.18 -0.29
N ASP A 330 4.88 -8.07 -1.26
CA ASP A 330 3.76 -9.02 -1.15
C ASP A 330 3.97 -9.99 0.00
N GLY A 331 5.18 -10.52 0.16
CA GLY A 331 5.49 -11.42 1.25
C GLY A 331 5.31 -10.77 2.62
N PHE A 332 5.77 -9.54 2.83
CA PHE A 332 5.52 -8.77 4.05
C PHE A 332 4.02 -8.57 4.31
N SER A 333 3.26 -8.24 3.27
CA SER A 333 1.82 -8.00 3.37
C SER A 333 1.06 -9.27 3.76
N ILE A 334 1.31 -10.38 3.06
CA ILE A 334 0.64 -11.66 3.29
C ILE A 334 1.04 -12.22 4.68
N ALA A 335 2.33 -12.27 4.98
CA ALA A 335 2.82 -12.81 6.24
C ALA A 335 2.36 -11.95 7.43
N GLY A 336 2.46 -10.62 7.34
CA GLY A 336 2.07 -9.71 8.41
C GLY A 336 0.59 -9.83 8.77
N MET A 337 -0.29 -9.90 7.75
CA MET A 337 -1.72 -10.02 7.96
C MET A 337 -2.13 -11.38 8.54
N ASN A 338 -1.52 -12.48 8.09
CA ASN A 338 -1.92 -13.81 8.53
C ASN A 338 -1.31 -14.18 9.88
N LEU A 339 -0.06 -13.77 10.14
CA LEU A 339 0.61 -14.07 11.40
C LEU A 339 -0.11 -13.46 12.61
N VAL A 340 -0.63 -12.23 12.50
CA VAL A 340 -1.41 -11.63 13.60
C VAL A 340 -2.71 -12.38 13.86
N ILE A 341 -3.36 -12.89 12.81
CA ILE A 341 -4.58 -13.70 12.94
C ILE A 341 -4.29 -15.04 13.62
N GLU A 342 -3.11 -15.63 13.35
CA GLU A 342 -2.67 -16.88 13.97
C GLU A 342 -2.31 -16.71 15.45
N ILE A 343 -1.67 -15.59 15.81
CA ILE A 343 -1.31 -15.26 17.21
C ILE A 343 -2.56 -14.96 18.03
N ALA A 344 -3.53 -14.25 17.45
CA ALA A 344 -4.69 -13.74 18.16
C ALA A 344 -5.69 -14.83 18.58
N PRO A 345 -6.19 -14.83 19.83
CA PRO A 345 -7.39 -15.57 20.20
C PRO A 345 -8.58 -15.16 19.30
N GLU A 346 -9.47 -16.12 18.97
CA GLU A 346 -10.55 -15.88 18.00
C GLU A 346 -11.41 -14.64 18.32
N GLU A 347 -11.78 -14.49 19.56
CA GLU A 347 -12.62 -13.40 20.07
C GLU A 347 -11.92 -12.04 20.03
N LYS A 348 -10.58 -12.03 20.11
CA LYS A 348 -9.74 -10.81 20.16
C LYS A 348 -9.05 -10.48 18.83
N ARG A 349 -9.25 -11.26 17.76
CA ARG A 349 -8.65 -11.02 16.44
C ARG A 349 -8.80 -9.59 15.92
N PRO A 350 -9.98 -8.94 16.02
CA PRO A 350 -10.13 -7.55 15.58
C PRO A 350 -9.21 -6.59 16.36
N THR A 351 -9.12 -6.77 17.68
CA THR A 351 -8.27 -5.93 18.54
C THR A 351 -6.78 -6.12 18.25
N TYR A 352 -6.32 -7.37 18.08
CA TYR A 352 -4.94 -7.68 17.73
C TYR A 352 -4.56 -7.10 16.37
N THR A 353 -5.42 -7.26 15.37
CA THR A 353 -5.21 -6.69 14.02
C THR A 353 -5.15 -5.16 14.06
N ALA A 354 -6.04 -4.53 14.83
CA ALA A 354 -6.04 -3.08 14.98
C ALA A 354 -4.78 -2.56 15.66
N LEU A 355 -4.33 -3.22 16.74
CA LEU A 355 -3.08 -2.90 17.43
C LEU A 355 -1.87 -3.03 16.50
N GLN A 356 -1.75 -4.18 15.83
CA GLN A 356 -0.66 -4.40 14.88
C GLN A 356 -0.67 -3.32 13.80
N THR A 357 -1.79 -3.11 13.12
CA THR A 357 -1.88 -2.13 12.03
C THR A 357 -1.53 -0.72 12.50
N THR A 358 -2.05 -0.29 13.65
CA THR A 358 -1.80 1.06 14.18
C THR A 358 -0.34 1.26 14.56
N LEU A 359 0.27 0.31 15.25
CA LEU A 359 1.65 0.47 15.73
C LEU A 359 2.67 0.30 14.61
N THR A 360 2.47 -0.63 13.70
CA THR A 360 3.39 -0.83 12.57
C THR A 360 3.29 0.29 11.55
N SER A 361 2.15 0.97 11.46
CA SER A 361 1.94 2.07 10.52
C SER A 361 2.83 3.30 10.78
N ILE A 362 3.42 3.41 11.97
CA ILE A 362 4.48 4.41 12.23
C ILE A 362 5.64 4.23 11.24
N GLY A 363 5.91 3.00 10.80
CA GLY A 363 6.92 2.71 9.78
C GLY A 363 6.61 3.31 8.40
N LEU A 364 5.38 3.73 8.13
CA LEU A 364 5.04 4.44 6.88
C LEU A 364 5.64 5.86 6.81
N PHE A 365 6.18 6.36 7.90
CA PHE A 365 6.92 7.63 7.94
C PHE A 365 8.44 7.46 7.72
N PHE A 366 8.95 6.25 7.54
CA PHE A 366 10.35 6.01 7.18
C PHE A 366 10.83 6.80 5.95
N PRO A 367 10.02 7.04 4.89
CA PRO A 367 10.48 7.87 3.77
C PRO A 367 10.88 9.30 4.19
N ILE A 368 10.22 9.89 5.19
CA ILE A 368 10.60 11.21 5.72
C ILE A 368 12.00 11.12 6.34
N LEU A 369 12.24 10.11 7.16
CA LEU A 369 13.56 9.90 7.77
C LEU A 369 14.64 9.68 6.72
N GLY A 370 14.36 8.89 5.68
CA GLY A 370 15.25 8.70 4.54
C GLY A 370 15.60 10.01 3.82
N GLY A 371 14.58 10.85 3.58
CA GLY A 371 14.76 12.18 3.00
C GLY A 371 15.60 13.11 3.88
N VAL A 372 15.36 13.11 5.20
CA VAL A 372 16.17 13.88 6.17
C VAL A 372 17.63 13.43 6.16
N LEU A 373 17.86 12.10 6.20
CA LEU A 373 19.22 11.56 6.15
C LEU A 373 19.95 11.93 4.86
N LEU A 374 19.26 11.86 3.71
CA LEU A 374 19.83 12.29 2.42
C LEU A 374 20.17 13.77 2.40
N LYS A 375 19.36 14.63 3.03
CA LYS A 375 19.66 16.06 3.12
C LYS A 375 20.99 16.35 3.84
N TYR A 376 21.29 15.60 4.92
CA TYR A 376 22.48 15.83 5.74
C TYR A 376 23.72 15.04 5.26
N VAL A 377 23.52 13.81 4.81
CA VAL A 377 24.63 12.91 4.45
C VAL A 377 24.93 12.95 2.95
N SER A 378 23.96 13.34 2.12
CA SER A 378 24.06 13.44 0.65
C SER A 378 24.52 12.12 -0.04
N SER A 379 24.30 10.96 0.57
CA SER A 379 24.74 9.66 0.09
C SER A 379 23.60 8.64 0.06
N TYR A 380 23.23 8.17 -1.13
CA TYR A 380 22.27 7.08 -1.30
C TYR A 380 22.80 5.77 -0.69
N ASN A 381 24.08 5.49 -0.83
CA ASN A 381 24.69 4.28 -0.29
C ASN A 381 24.55 4.22 1.25
N PHE A 382 24.67 5.36 1.93
CA PHE A 382 24.52 5.42 3.37
C PHE A 382 23.11 5.00 3.80
N ILE A 383 22.05 5.50 3.15
CA ILE A 383 20.68 5.12 3.50
C ILE A 383 20.38 3.66 3.13
N TYR A 384 20.98 3.15 2.03
CA TYR A 384 20.85 1.73 1.67
C TYR A 384 21.49 0.83 2.73
N MET A 385 22.70 1.14 3.20
CA MET A 385 23.37 0.40 4.27
C MET A 385 22.56 0.42 5.57
N LEU A 386 22.04 1.59 5.96
CA LEU A 386 21.18 1.70 7.15
C LEU A 386 19.91 0.86 7.01
N THR A 387 19.29 0.88 5.83
CA THR A 387 18.11 0.05 5.53
C THR A 387 18.45 -1.44 5.62
N ILE A 388 19.57 -1.87 5.04
CA ILE A 388 20.06 -3.26 5.14
C ILE A 388 20.24 -3.66 6.61
N MET A 389 20.86 -2.81 7.43
CA MET A 389 21.06 -3.08 8.85
C MET A 389 19.73 -3.29 9.59
N LEU A 390 18.73 -2.43 9.38
CA LEU A 390 17.41 -2.56 9.99
C LEU A 390 16.68 -3.83 9.50
N LEU A 391 16.77 -4.12 8.20
CA LEU A 391 16.20 -5.34 7.62
C LEU A 391 16.89 -6.61 8.15
N CYS A 392 18.21 -6.61 8.31
CA CYS A 392 18.95 -7.72 8.93
C CYS A 392 18.52 -7.94 10.40
N MET A 393 18.30 -6.86 11.15
CA MET A 393 17.74 -6.96 12.51
C MET A 393 16.33 -7.58 12.49
N GLY A 394 15.48 -7.14 11.56
CA GLY A 394 14.14 -7.71 11.35
C GLY A 394 14.19 -9.18 10.96
N TYR A 395 15.07 -9.55 10.04
CA TYR A 395 15.33 -10.94 9.66
C TYR A 395 15.73 -11.80 10.84
N TYR A 396 16.72 -11.35 11.63
CA TYR A 396 17.18 -12.05 12.81
C TYR A 396 16.05 -12.28 13.83
N LEU A 397 15.26 -11.25 14.12
CA LEU A 397 14.13 -11.36 15.03
C LEU A 397 13.02 -12.26 14.47
N SER A 398 12.78 -12.25 13.15
CA SER A 398 11.78 -13.13 12.53
C SER A 398 12.15 -14.62 12.63
N ARG A 399 13.44 -14.96 12.71
CA ARG A 399 13.93 -16.32 12.92
C ARG A 399 13.83 -16.80 14.38
N LYS A 400 13.62 -15.86 15.31
CA LYS A 400 13.55 -16.12 16.76
C LYS A 400 12.12 -16.06 17.32
N PHE A 401 11.10 -16.18 16.45
CA PHE A 401 9.74 -16.27 16.97
C PHE A 401 9.60 -17.46 17.92
N GLU A 402 9.00 -17.22 19.08
CA GLU A 402 8.66 -18.28 20.01
C GLU A 402 7.58 -19.17 19.38
N LYS A 403 7.91 -20.45 19.16
CA LYS A 403 6.92 -21.44 18.76
C LYS A 403 5.88 -21.57 19.86
N ARG A 404 4.61 -21.77 19.49
CA ARG A 404 3.60 -22.19 20.47
C ARG A 404 4.12 -23.47 21.13
N GLY A 405 4.32 -23.42 22.44
CA GLY A 405 4.48 -24.60 23.27
C GLY A 405 3.20 -25.43 23.28
#